data_76bfa257f0282ba7aadbe596c7552855
#
_entry.id   76bfa257f0282ba7aadbe596c7552855
#
_cell.length_a   1.000
_cell.length_b   1.000
_cell.length_c   1.000
_cell.angle_alpha   90.00
_cell.angle_beta   90.00
_cell.angle_gamma   90.00
#
_symmetry.space_group_name_H-M   'P 1'
#
loop_
_entity.id
_entity.type
_entity.pdbx_description
1 polymer ?
#
loop_
_entity_poly.entity_id
_entity_poly.type
_entity_poly.pdbx_seq_one_letter_code
_entity_poly.pdbx_strand_id
1 'polypeptide(L)'
;MIVAPHMSVHPFSPLFFKTRAYFSAGRHVSYLKVNRVIEKKKFRLLSIMSSLRLSSRSLLLKRLYASFKPAPQLTVSDLNESTLEAKYAVRGKIPIRADELRSEIDSNPDGHGLPYDRIISANIGNPQQLDQQPLSWYRQVLSLMQYPTLINKISTLDKKTADSLYPPDVVERARKLLKTTGSVGAYSHSQGDITVRKSVAKFISERDGYAAHPQNIFLTSGASSAVSYLIQVLSSSPNAGFLIPIPQYPLYTASIALNNAKPIGYFLDEDSHWSTDPVQIRRLIDENKANGVDLKALVVINPGNPTGAILTEKDIAEIIDIAAEHGLVLIADEVYQENVFEGKFVSMKKVYAQLLEKDPETYKHVQLASLHSTSKGVSGECGQRGGYMELVGFSQEVRDIIFKLASINLCPVVSGQALVELMINPPKEGEPSYELYQKETTGIHDDLMKRASLLYKSFCAMTDVQCNKPQGAMYLFPSLKFTKETYSKLFEASEELNLTPDEYYCTELLEKTGICCVPGNGFGQVPGTYHLRTTFLPPGTKWIEEWTKFHEDFVSKYKN
;
A
#
# COMPACT_ATOMS: atom_id res chain seq x y z
N MET A 1 -22.74 62.25 10.93
CA MET A 1 -23.17 62.42 12.34
C MET A 1 -23.63 61.07 12.86
N ILE A 2 -23.17 60.69 14.03
CA ILE A 2 -23.48 59.59 14.96
C ILE A 2 -22.33 58.54 14.95
N VAL A 3 -21.32 58.82 15.73
CA VAL A 3 -20.88 58.37 17.08
C VAL A 3 -20.70 56.84 17.19
N ALA A 4 -19.41 56.43 17.25
CA ALA A 4 -18.96 55.13 17.74
C ALA A 4 -18.96 55.11 19.30
N PRO A 5 -19.08 53.98 19.95
CA PRO A 5 -18.59 53.82 21.32
C PRO A 5 -17.29 52.98 21.37
N HIS A 6 -16.38 53.52 22.18
CA HIS A 6 -15.15 52.89 22.69
C HIS A 6 -15.44 51.58 23.41
N MET A 7 -14.63 50.54 23.16
CA MET A 7 -14.46 49.42 24.08
C MET A 7 -13.01 49.37 24.58
N SER A 8 -12.92 49.41 25.87
CA SER A 8 -11.72 49.44 26.72
C SER A 8 -10.98 48.11 26.71
N VAL A 9 -9.66 48.22 26.60
CA VAL A 9 -8.70 47.15 26.81
C VAL A 9 -8.51 46.90 28.29
N HIS A 10 -8.79 45.70 28.78
CA HIS A 10 -8.35 45.19 30.09
C HIS A 10 -7.21 44.19 29.93
N PRO A 11 -6.17 44.26 30.79
CA PRO A 11 -5.00 43.37 30.68
C PRO A 11 -5.27 42.02 31.36
N PHE A 12 -4.90 40.96 30.72
CA PHE A 12 -4.92 39.60 31.27
C PHE A 12 -3.79 39.41 32.28
N SER A 13 -4.15 38.96 33.48
CA SER A 13 -3.24 38.46 34.52
C SER A 13 -2.75 37.04 34.19
N PRO A 14 -1.52 36.67 34.56
CA PRO A 14 -1.06 35.28 34.37
C PRO A 14 -1.48 34.42 35.56
N LEU A 15 -2.25 33.37 35.28
CA LEU A 15 -2.54 32.29 36.23
C LEU A 15 -1.39 31.29 36.24
N PHE A 16 -0.70 31.23 37.39
CA PHE A 16 0.31 30.21 37.69
C PHE A 16 -0.36 28.85 37.89
N PHE A 17 -0.06 27.90 37.03
CA PHE A 17 -0.25 26.48 37.31
C PHE A 17 1.03 25.91 37.95
N LYS A 18 0.93 25.57 39.24
CA LYS A 18 1.92 24.75 39.94
C LYS A 18 1.72 23.30 39.57
N THR A 19 2.56 22.76 38.67
CA THR A 19 2.76 21.32 38.54
C THR A 19 4.01 20.93 39.33
N ARG A 20 3.83 20.08 40.33
CA ARG A 20 4.90 19.41 41.07
C ARG A 20 5.56 18.38 40.12
N ALA A 21 6.76 18.68 39.64
CA ALA A 21 7.62 17.70 39.01
C ALA A 21 8.52 17.03 40.07
N TYR A 22 8.31 15.74 40.30
CA TYR A 22 9.30 14.88 40.95
C TYR A 22 10.37 14.56 39.93
N PHE A 23 11.52 15.24 39.98
CA PHE A 23 12.73 14.80 39.29
C PHE A 23 13.75 14.31 40.30
N SER A 24 14.16 13.05 40.16
CA SER A 24 15.20 12.43 40.97
C SER A 24 16.55 13.14 40.76
N ALA A 25 17.13 13.60 41.83
CA ALA A 25 18.34 14.43 41.89
C ALA A 25 19.68 13.71 41.55
N GLY A 26 19.63 12.55 40.89
CA GLY A 26 20.82 11.72 40.64
C GLY A 26 21.56 11.92 39.32
N ARG A 27 20.94 12.48 38.29
CA ARG A 27 21.57 12.56 36.95
C ARG A 27 22.10 13.93 36.52
N HIS A 28 21.71 14.99 37.17
CA HIS A 28 22.21 16.33 36.82
C HIS A 28 23.61 16.65 37.32
N VAL A 29 24.10 15.94 38.36
CA VAL A 29 25.43 16.19 38.93
C VAL A 29 26.55 15.60 38.04
N SER A 30 26.29 14.54 37.27
CA SER A 30 27.28 13.95 36.38
C SER A 30 27.53 14.77 35.11
N TYR A 31 26.49 15.39 34.54
CA TYR A 31 26.62 16.21 33.32
C TYR A 31 27.39 17.52 33.55
N LEU A 32 27.17 18.18 34.67
CA LEU A 32 27.87 19.40 35.04
C LEU A 32 29.34 19.13 35.42
N LYS A 33 29.65 17.96 35.99
CA LYS A 33 31.05 17.55 36.26
C LYS A 33 31.84 17.22 34.99
N VAL A 34 31.20 16.56 34.00
CA VAL A 34 31.84 16.24 32.72
C VAL A 34 32.08 17.50 31.90
N ASN A 35 31.14 18.43 31.82
CA ASN A 35 31.34 19.69 31.13
C ASN A 35 32.42 20.58 31.79
N ARG A 36 32.49 20.65 33.12
CA ARG A 36 33.58 21.37 33.80
C ARG A 36 34.97 20.75 33.57
N VAL A 37 35.05 19.43 33.42
CA VAL A 37 36.32 18.77 33.08
C VAL A 37 36.71 19.03 31.64
N ILE A 38 35.76 19.04 30.69
CA ILE A 38 35.98 19.35 29.30
C ILE A 38 36.40 20.83 29.13
N GLU A 39 35.72 21.74 29.79
CA GLU A 39 36.06 23.17 29.82
C GLU A 39 37.43 23.43 30.40
N LYS A 40 37.78 22.82 31.54
CA LYS A 40 39.13 22.94 32.15
C LYS A 40 40.22 22.33 31.23
N LYS A 41 39.94 21.25 30.54
CA LYS A 41 40.90 20.70 29.55
C LYS A 41 41.02 21.58 28.31
N LYS A 42 39.95 22.18 27.81
CA LYS A 42 39.99 23.17 26.72
C LYS A 42 40.78 24.43 27.10
N PHE A 43 40.55 24.98 28.30
CA PHE A 43 41.30 26.14 28.79
C PHE A 43 42.80 25.82 29.01
N ARG A 44 43.17 24.65 29.51
CA ARG A 44 44.57 24.22 29.62
C ARG A 44 45.23 24.02 28.24
N LEU A 45 44.53 23.44 27.28
CA LEU A 45 45.03 23.28 25.92
C LEU A 45 45.22 24.64 25.24
N LEU A 46 44.30 25.58 25.39
CA LEU A 46 44.41 26.94 24.86
C LEU A 46 45.54 27.72 25.51
N SER A 47 45.77 27.57 26.81
CA SER A 47 46.92 28.16 27.54
C SER A 47 48.27 27.59 27.07
N ILE A 48 48.36 26.28 26.84
CA ILE A 48 49.55 25.63 26.31
C ILE A 48 49.81 26.05 24.84
N MET A 49 48.75 26.17 24.07
CA MET A 49 48.84 26.62 22.66
C MET A 49 49.24 28.10 22.53
N SER A 50 48.91 28.97 23.50
CA SER A 50 49.31 30.37 23.49
C SER A 50 50.78 30.60 23.83
N SER A 51 51.42 29.66 24.50
CA SER A 51 52.83 29.75 24.91
C SER A 51 53.81 29.06 23.96
N LEU A 52 53.34 28.35 22.92
CA LEU A 52 54.18 27.67 21.92
C LEU A 52 54.49 28.55 20.72
N ARG A 53 55.73 28.52 20.22
CA ARG A 53 56.14 29.17 18.96
C ARG A 53 55.36 28.55 17.77
N LEU A 54 55.10 29.31 16.73
CA LEU A 54 54.26 28.90 15.56
C LEU A 54 54.64 27.53 14.96
N SER A 55 55.94 27.17 14.96
CA SER A 55 56.45 25.88 14.47
C SER A 55 56.03 24.70 15.36
N SER A 56 55.94 24.91 16.68
CA SER A 56 55.50 23.86 17.63
C SER A 56 54.00 23.64 17.64
N ARG A 57 53.22 24.69 17.29
CA ARG A 57 51.75 24.59 17.10
C ARG A 57 51.38 23.68 15.92
N SER A 58 52.11 23.83 14.79
CA SER A 58 51.92 23.00 13.61
C SER A 58 52.23 21.52 13.87
N LEU A 59 53.27 21.24 14.64
CA LEU A 59 53.65 19.86 15.01
C LEU A 59 52.67 19.22 16.00
N LEU A 60 52.13 19.98 16.96
CA LEU A 60 51.13 19.50 17.90
C LEU A 60 49.78 19.21 17.22
N LEU A 61 49.35 20.08 16.33
CA LEU A 61 48.15 19.85 15.49
C LEU A 61 48.36 18.62 14.59
N LYS A 62 49.52 18.50 13.91
CA LYS A 62 49.83 17.31 13.10
C LYS A 62 49.84 16.02 13.92
N ARG A 63 50.34 16.00 15.20
CA ARG A 63 50.29 14.84 16.08
C ARG A 63 48.89 14.53 16.60
N LEU A 64 48.03 15.55 16.85
CA LEU A 64 46.63 15.36 17.22
C LEU A 64 45.82 14.83 16.04
N TYR A 65 46.06 15.28 14.81
CA TYR A 65 45.43 14.72 13.61
C TYR A 65 46.00 13.35 13.23
N ALA A 66 47.27 13.05 13.49
CA ALA A 66 47.89 11.75 13.22
C ALA A 66 47.40 10.62 14.16
N SER A 67 46.73 10.97 15.27
CA SER A 67 46.11 10.00 16.18
C SER A 67 44.62 9.82 15.93
N PHE A 68 44.04 10.54 14.97
CA PHE A 68 42.63 10.39 14.58
C PHE A 68 42.51 9.12 13.72
N LYS A 69 42.04 8.04 14.33
CA LYS A 69 41.57 6.87 13.59
C LYS A 69 40.14 7.21 13.14
N PRO A 70 39.86 7.26 11.82
CA PRO A 70 38.49 7.41 11.38
C PRO A 70 37.65 6.29 11.99
N ALA A 71 36.43 6.62 12.41
CA ALA A 71 35.48 5.60 12.83
C ALA A 71 35.22 4.63 11.66
N PRO A 72 35.00 3.34 11.93
CA PRO A 72 34.63 2.39 10.89
C PRO A 72 33.37 2.88 10.16
N GLN A 73 33.32 2.64 8.87
CA GLN A 73 32.10 2.93 8.07
C GLN A 73 30.96 2.04 8.57
N LEU A 74 29.73 2.54 8.46
CA LEU A 74 28.52 1.75 8.69
C LEU A 74 28.51 0.55 7.74
N THR A 75 28.29 -0.62 8.30
CA THR A 75 28.21 -1.90 7.57
C THR A 75 26.80 -2.50 7.71
N VAL A 76 26.51 -3.52 6.90
CA VAL A 76 25.21 -4.21 6.96
C VAL A 76 24.92 -4.77 8.36
N SER A 77 25.94 -5.21 9.09
CA SER A 77 25.81 -5.73 10.47
C SER A 77 25.42 -4.68 11.51
N ASP A 78 25.52 -3.38 11.17
CA ASP A 78 25.14 -2.28 12.04
C ASP A 78 23.68 -1.83 11.82
N LEU A 79 22.99 -2.44 10.84
CA LEU A 79 21.62 -2.10 10.49
C LEU A 79 20.59 -2.82 11.37
N ASN A 80 19.37 -2.30 11.38
CA ASN A 80 18.25 -2.92 12.08
C ASN A 80 17.93 -4.29 11.48
N GLU A 81 18.01 -5.34 12.27
CA GLU A 81 17.77 -6.74 11.89
C GLU A 81 16.40 -6.94 11.24
N SER A 82 15.34 -6.36 11.82
CA SER A 82 13.99 -6.42 11.25
C SER A 82 13.90 -5.84 9.83
N THR A 83 14.77 -4.87 9.50
CA THR A 83 14.84 -4.31 8.14
C THR A 83 15.54 -5.27 7.18
N LEU A 84 16.53 -6.01 7.66
CA LEU A 84 17.26 -7.02 6.86
C LEU A 84 16.40 -8.25 6.58
N GLU A 85 15.53 -8.64 7.52
CA GLU A 85 14.61 -9.76 7.39
C GLU A 85 13.41 -9.48 6.49
N ALA A 86 13.03 -8.22 6.30
CA ALA A 86 11.87 -7.83 5.51
C ALA A 86 12.05 -8.17 4.02
N LYS A 87 11.27 -9.11 3.50
CA LYS A 87 11.27 -9.53 2.09
C LYS A 87 10.10 -8.88 1.33
N TYR A 88 10.38 -8.37 0.13
CA TYR A 88 9.36 -7.74 -0.72
C TYR A 88 9.53 -8.17 -2.19
N ALA A 89 8.98 -9.33 -2.54
CA ALA A 89 9.20 -10.01 -3.83
C ALA A 89 8.76 -9.21 -5.06
N VAL A 90 7.78 -8.30 -4.94
CA VAL A 90 7.34 -7.43 -6.04
C VAL A 90 8.47 -6.54 -6.60
N ARG A 91 9.55 -6.37 -5.84
CA ARG A 91 10.80 -5.69 -6.22
C ARG A 91 12.01 -6.65 -6.14
N GLY A 92 11.79 -7.94 -6.38
CA GLY A 92 12.81 -8.98 -6.34
C GLY A 92 13.73 -9.02 -7.56
N LYS A 93 14.50 -10.11 -7.71
CA LYS A 93 15.53 -10.29 -8.75
C LYS A 93 14.99 -10.12 -10.17
N ILE A 94 13.82 -10.71 -10.48
CA ILE A 94 13.25 -10.69 -11.83
C ILE A 94 12.83 -9.28 -12.28
N PRO A 95 12.08 -8.47 -11.49
CA PRO A 95 11.84 -7.07 -11.82
C PRO A 95 13.11 -6.22 -11.96
N ILE A 96 14.14 -6.45 -11.13
CA ILE A 96 15.42 -5.75 -11.25
C ILE A 96 16.09 -6.11 -12.59
N ARG A 97 16.13 -7.39 -12.95
CA ARG A 97 16.66 -7.85 -14.25
C ARG A 97 15.88 -7.27 -15.43
N ALA A 98 14.55 -7.18 -15.32
CA ALA A 98 13.71 -6.53 -16.33
C ALA A 98 14.06 -5.03 -16.52
N ASP A 99 14.40 -4.32 -15.44
CA ASP A 99 14.83 -2.91 -15.53
C ASP A 99 16.23 -2.78 -16.17
N GLU A 100 17.15 -3.72 -15.92
CA GLU A 100 18.46 -3.80 -16.61
C GLU A 100 18.28 -4.03 -18.10
N LEU A 101 17.47 -5.04 -18.50
CA LEU A 101 17.19 -5.33 -19.90
C LEU A 101 16.50 -4.17 -20.62
N ARG A 102 15.59 -3.46 -19.95
CA ARG A 102 14.97 -2.24 -20.49
C ARG A 102 16.03 -1.17 -20.74
N SER A 103 16.94 -0.95 -19.81
CA SER A 103 18.02 0.02 -19.96
C SER A 103 18.99 -0.35 -21.09
N GLU A 104 19.20 -1.66 -21.33
CA GLU A 104 19.99 -2.17 -22.45
C GLU A 104 19.32 -1.86 -23.80
N ILE A 105 18.01 -2.15 -23.92
CA ILE A 105 17.21 -1.83 -25.10
C ILE A 105 17.23 -0.31 -25.36
N ASP A 106 16.94 0.51 -24.33
CA ASP A 106 16.85 1.97 -24.45
C ASP A 106 18.21 2.60 -24.86
N SER A 107 19.33 2.02 -24.44
CA SER A 107 20.66 2.52 -24.75
C SER A 107 21.17 2.11 -26.14
N ASN A 108 20.67 1.02 -26.70
CA ASN A 108 21.05 0.52 -28.02
C ASN A 108 19.87 -0.14 -28.76
N PRO A 109 18.86 0.63 -29.20
CA PRO A 109 17.59 0.09 -29.73
C PRO A 109 17.75 -0.84 -30.95
N ASP A 110 18.75 -0.61 -31.81
CA ASP A 110 18.96 -1.35 -33.04
C ASP A 110 20.01 -2.47 -32.92
N GLY A 111 20.70 -2.59 -31.77
CA GLY A 111 21.86 -3.48 -31.65
C GLY A 111 22.00 -4.20 -30.29
N HIS A 112 20.96 -4.24 -29.44
CA HIS A 112 21.00 -4.89 -28.12
C HIS A 112 21.10 -6.44 -28.18
N GLY A 113 20.80 -7.06 -29.33
CA GLY A 113 20.95 -8.50 -29.52
C GLY A 113 19.91 -9.38 -28.82
N LEU A 114 18.92 -8.80 -28.13
CA LEU A 114 17.82 -9.53 -27.48
C LEU A 114 16.76 -9.96 -28.52
N PRO A 115 16.02 -11.06 -28.28
CA PRO A 115 15.02 -11.57 -29.23
C PRO A 115 13.69 -10.78 -29.21
N TYR A 116 13.61 -9.66 -28.50
CA TYR A 116 12.44 -8.79 -28.35
C TYR A 116 12.86 -7.33 -28.26
N ASP A 117 11.95 -6.42 -28.62
CA ASP A 117 12.23 -4.98 -28.71
C ASP A 117 11.79 -4.18 -27.49
N ARG A 118 11.11 -4.81 -26.52
CA ARG A 118 10.57 -4.15 -25.33
C ARG A 118 10.31 -5.12 -24.19
N ILE A 119 10.31 -4.60 -22.97
CA ILE A 119 9.88 -5.33 -21.79
C ILE A 119 8.37 -5.16 -21.55
N ILE A 120 7.65 -6.26 -21.42
CA ILE A 120 6.23 -6.31 -21.06
C ILE A 120 6.12 -6.44 -19.53
N SER A 121 5.75 -5.36 -18.85
CA SER A 121 5.63 -5.34 -17.37
C SER A 121 4.33 -5.99 -16.91
N ALA A 122 4.22 -7.31 -17.01
CA ALA A 122 3.08 -8.08 -16.48
C ALA A 122 3.20 -8.42 -14.99
N ASN A 123 4.18 -7.85 -14.30
CA ASN A 123 4.47 -8.09 -12.87
C ASN A 123 3.81 -7.08 -11.93
N ILE A 124 3.41 -5.91 -12.39
CA ILE A 124 2.99 -4.81 -11.53
C ILE A 124 1.58 -4.30 -11.84
N GLY A 125 0.76 -4.11 -10.81
CA GLY A 125 -0.55 -3.48 -10.90
C GLY A 125 -0.46 -1.95 -10.89
N ASN A 126 0.12 -1.38 -11.96
CA ASN A 126 0.26 0.05 -12.17
C ASN A 126 -0.37 0.46 -13.52
N PRO A 127 -1.70 0.75 -13.53
CA PRO A 127 -2.44 0.93 -14.77
C PRO A 127 -1.89 2.01 -15.69
N GLN A 128 -1.54 3.18 -15.17
CA GLN A 128 -1.07 4.30 -16.00
C GLN A 128 0.35 4.10 -16.54
N GLN A 129 1.18 3.27 -15.91
CA GLN A 129 2.46 2.84 -16.49
C GLN A 129 2.24 1.92 -17.70
N LEU A 130 1.07 1.30 -17.79
CA LEU A 130 0.67 0.35 -18.82
C LEU A 130 -0.42 0.95 -19.74
N ASP A 131 -0.27 2.22 -20.07
CA ASP A 131 -1.04 3.01 -21.05
C ASP A 131 -2.52 3.26 -20.70
N GLN A 132 -2.99 2.93 -19.48
CA GLN A 132 -4.31 3.38 -19.05
C GLN A 132 -4.33 4.91 -19.00
N GLN A 133 -5.26 5.52 -19.73
CA GLN A 133 -5.40 6.97 -19.70
C GLN A 133 -6.00 7.41 -18.36
N PRO A 134 -5.50 8.51 -17.77
CA PRO A 134 -6.09 9.06 -16.56
C PRO A 134 -7.50 9.61 -16.83
N LEU A 135 -8.39 9.53 -15.86
CA LEU A 135 -9.72 10.12 -15.98
C LEU A 135 -9.66 11.64 -16.11
N SER A 136 -10.33 12.18 -17.13
CA SER A 136 -10.38 13.64 -17.41
C SER A 136 -10.91 14.41 -16.21
N TRP A 137 -11.96 13.93 -15.56
CA TRP A 137 -12.53 14.50 -14.35
C TRP A 137 -11.49 14.77 -13.25
N TYR A 138 -10.62 13.79 -12.96
CA TYR A 138 -9.60 13.95 -11.93
C TYR A 138 -8.56 14.98 -12.34
N ARG A 139 -8.07 14.91 -13.57
CA ARG A 139 -7.00 15.79 -14.05
C ARG A 139 -7.44 17.22 -14.16
N GLN A 140 -8.65 17.46 -14.64
CA GLN A 140 -9.21 18.80 -14.75
C GLN A 140 -9.37 19.44 -13.36
N VAL A 141 -10.00 18.77 -12.40
CA VAL A 141 -10.18 19.32 -11.04
C VAL A 141 -8.81 19.54 -10.36
N LEU A 142 -7.90 18.55 -10.41
CA LEU A 142 -6.59 18.68 -9.77
C LEU A 142 -5.74 19.78 -10.40
N SER A 143 -5.79 20.00 -11.72
CA SER A 143 -5.04 21.09 -12.37
C SER A 143 -5.46 22.47 -11.87
N LEU A 144 -6.76 22.66 -11.63
CA LEU A 144 -7.32 23.88 -11.04
C LEU A 144 -6.95 24.04 -9.56
N MET A 145 -6.80 22.95 -8.82
CA MET A 145 -6.34 22.98 -7.44
C MET A 145 -4.84 23.25 -7.34
N GLN A 146 -4.03 22.72 -8.28
CA GLN A 146 -2.58 22.95 -8.33
C GLN A 146 -2.22 24.38 -8.77
N TYR A 147 -3.03 24.98 -9.65
CA TYR A 147 -2.83 26.35 -10.11
C TYR A 147 -4.15 27.14 -10.11
N PRO A 148 -4.64 27.59 -8.92
CA PRO A 148 -5.95 28.23 -8.76
C PRO A 148 -6.17 29.49 -9.62
N THR A 149 -5.08 30.17 -10.05
CA THR A 149 -5.15 31.30 -10.97
C THR A 149 -5.86 30.95 -12.30
N LEU A 150 -5.82 29.66 -12.72
CA LEU A 150 -6.53 29.18 -13.91
C LEU A 150 -8.04 29.42 -13.81
N ILE A 151 -8.62 29.28 -12.61
CA ILE A 151 -10.05 29.50 -12.38
C ILE A 151 -10.47 30.92 -12.82
N ASN A 152 -9.65 31.92 -12.50
CA ASN A 152 -9.90 33.30 -12.90
C ASN A 152 -9.65 33.52 -14.41
N LYS A 153 -8.63 32.86 -14.98
CA LYS A 153 -8.32 32.96 -16.40
C LYS A 153 -9.41 32.33 -17.26
N ILE A 154 -9.95 31.18 -16.86
CA ILE A 154 -11.05 30.49 -17.54
C ILE A 154 -12.27 31.41 -17.63
N SER A 155 -12.58 32.19 -16.58
CA SER A 155 -13.72 33.11 -16.58
C SER A 155 -13.58 34.29 -17.57
N THR A 156 -12.39 34.51 -18.16
CA THR A 156 -12.17 35.52 -19.20
C THR A 156 -12.29 34.98 -20.62
N LEU A 157 -12.43 33.66 -20.80
CA LEU A 157 -12.64 33.01 -22.09
C LEU A 157 -14.11 33.10 -22.50
N ASP A 158 -14.38 32.96 -23.81
CA ASP A 158 -15.75 32.72 -24.26
C ASP A 158 -16.26 31.39 -23.68
N LYS A 159 -17.59 31.32 -23.47
CA LYS A 159 -18.21 30.18 -22.79
C LYS A 159 -17.90 28.83 -23.45
N LYS A 160 -17.91 28.76 -24.79
CA LYS A 160 -17.69 27.51 -25.51
C LYS A 160 -16.25 26.99 -25.30
N THR A 161 -15.27 27.87 -25.35
CA THR A 161 -13.89 27.53 -25.10
C THR A 161 -13.69 27.17 -23.62
N ALA A 162 -14.22 27.94 -22.68
CA ALA A 162 -14.15 27.66 -21.26
C ALA A 162 -14.72 26.27 -20.91
N ASP A 163 -15.96 25.99 -21.35
CA ASP A 163 -16.65 24.72 -21.06
C ASP A 163 -15.97 23.51 -21.72
N SER A 164 -15.32 23.70 -22.89
CA SER A 164 -14.57 22.63 -23.55
C SER A 164 -13.28 22.22 -22.81
N LEU A 165 -12.63 23.15 -22.12
CA LEU A 165 -11.42 22.91 -21.34
C LEU A 165 -11.75 22.45 -19.91
N TYR A 166 -12.67 23.14 -19.27
CA TYR A 166 -13.09 22.94 -17.90
C TYR A 166 -14.61 23.10 -17.76
N PRO A 167 -15.36 22.02 -17.80
CA PRO A 167 -16.80 22.08 -17.56
C PRO A 167 -17.16 22.80 -16.25
N PRO A 168 -18.32 23.44 -16.14
CA PRO A 168 -18.71 24.23 -14.97
C PRO A 168 -18.66 23.46 -13.65
N ASP A 169 -19.06 22.19 -13.64
CA ASP A 169 -19.02 21.29 -12.48
C ASP A 169 -17.59 20.98 -12.00
N VAL A 170 -16.63 20.90 -12.93
CA VAL A 170 -15.19 20.79 -12.63
C VAL A 170 -14.70 22.01 -11.86
N VAL A 171 -15.03 23.22 -12.36
CA VAL A 171 -14.65 24.49 -11.74
C VAL A 171 -15.26 24.63 -10.36
N GLU A 172 -16.53 24.27 -10.22
CA GLU A 172 -17.25 24.28 -8.95
C GLU A 172 -16.62 23.31 -7.93
N ARG A 173 -16.32 22.10 -8.37
CA ARG A 173 -15.66 21.09 -7.51
C ARG A 173 -14.30 21.56 -7.04
N ALA A 174 -13.48 22.12 -7.92
CA ALA A 174 -12.17 22.65 -7.56
C ALA A 174 -12.29 23.80 -6.54
N ARG A 175 -13.24 24.74 -6.74
CA ARG A 175 -13.51 25.83 -5.79
C ARG A 175 -13.94 25.30 -4.42
N LYS A 176 -14.83 24.30 -4.40
CA LYS A 176 -15.32 23.67 -3.16
C LYS A 176 -14.17 23.04 -2.39
N LEU A 177 -13.30 22.29 -3.05
CA LEU A 177 -12.13 21.65 -2.43
C LEU A 177 -11.13 22.69 -1.94
N LEU A 178 -10.78 23.71 -2.73
CA LEU A 178 -9.88 24.79 -2.34
C LEU A 178 -10.41 25.60 -1.14
N LYS A 179 -11.74 25.76 -1.01
CA LYS A 179 -12.35 26.46 0.13
C LYS A 179 -12.04 25.76 1.46
N THR A 180 -11.92 24.44 1.47
CA THR A 180 -11.66 23.65 2.68
C THR A 180 -10.18 23.37 2.89
N THR A 181 -9.44 23.07 1.82
CA THR A 181 -8.00 22.79 1.90
C THR A 181 -7.14 24.04 1.92
N GLY A 182 -7.64 25.16 1.44
CA GLY A 182 -6.91 26.42 1.24
C GLY A 182 -5.91 26.32 0.07
N SER A 183 -4.99 25.38 0.14
CA SER A 183 -3.97 25.12 -0.88
C SER A 183 -3.49 23.69 -0.80
N VAL A 184 -3.16 23.08 -1.94
CA VAL A 184 -2.55 21.74 -1.98
C VAL A 184 -1.16 21.69 -1.35
N GLY A 185 -0.50 22.85 -1.17
CA GLY A 185 0.78 22.98 -0.50
C GLY A 185 0.69 23.24 1.01
N ALA A 186 -0.53 23.37 1.57
CA ALA A 186 -0.73 23.54 3.01
C ALA A 186 -0.94 22.19 3.70
N TYR A 187 -0.48 22.05 4.95
CA TYR A 187 -0.85 20.90 5.77
C TYR A 187 -2.35 20.89 6.06
N SER A 188 -2.98 19.74 5.92
CA SER A 188 -4.33 19.49 6.42
C SER A 188 -4.30 18.95 7.85
N HIS A 189 -5.48 18.67 8.42
CA HIS A 189 -5.59 17.89 9.65
C HIS A 189 -4.93 16.51 9.49
N SER A 190 -4.29 15.99 10.54
CA SER A 190 -3.53 14.71 10.47
C SER A 190 -4.41 13.49 10.14
N GLN A 191 -5.68 13.53 10.52
CA GLN A 191 -6.67 12.52 10.13
C GLN A 191 -7.23 12.76 8.70
N GLY A 192 -6.82 13.85 8.05
CA GLY A 192 -7.33 14.31 6.76
C GLY A 192 -8.45 15.36 6.88
N ASP A 193 -8.75 16.01 5.75
CA ASP A 193 -9.79 17.05 5.65
C ASP A 193 -11.15 16.52 6.08
N ILE A 194 -11.82 17.25 6.97
CA ILE A 194 -13.12 16.85 7.54
C ILE A 194 -14.22 16.77 6.48
N THR A 195 -14.15 17.59 5.42
CA THR A 195 -15.15 17.58 4.36
C THR A 195 -15.03 16.29 3.53
N VAL A 196 -13.80 15.89 3.20
CA VAL A 196 -13.53 14.63 2.52
C VAL A 196 -13.93 13.44 3.39
N ARG A 197 -13.62 13.46 4.69
CA ARG A 197 -14.05 12.40 5.63
C ARG A 197 -15.58 12.28 5.73
N LYS A 198 -16.31 13.39 5.66
CA LYS A 198 -17.78 13.37 5.59
C LYS A 198 -18.29 12.75 4.30
N SER A 199 -17.64 13.05 3.18
CA SER A 199 -17.98 12.43 1.88
C SER A 199 -17.70 10.94 1.87
N VAL A 200 -16.55 10.49 2.44
CA VAL A 200 -16.23 9.06 2.60
C VAL A 200 -17.28 8.37 3.48
N ALA A 201 -17.63 8.95 4.62
CA ALA A 201 -18.65 8.37 5.50
C ALA A 201 -20.01 8.26 4.80
N LYS A 202 -20.40 9.26 4.01
CA LYS A 202 -21.62 9.22 3.20
C LYS A 202 -21.56 8.10 2.15
N PHE A 203 -20.46 8.02 1.39
CA PHE A 203 -20.25 6.97 0.39
C PHE A 203 -20.37 5.56 1.00
N ILE A 204 -19.70 5.31 2.13
CA ILE A 204 -19.76 4.03 2.82
C ILE A 204 -21.19 3.73 3.30
N SER A 205 -21.89 4.74 3.84
CA SER A 205 -23.28 4.57 4.31
C SER A 205 -24.23 4.22 3.15
N GLU A 206 -24.07 4.85 1.98
CA GLU A 206 -24.87 4.59 0.79
C GLU A 206 -24.53 3.22 0.17
N ARG A 207 -23.26 2.83 0.14
CA ARG A 207 -22.81 1.53 -0.38
C ARG A 207 -23.33 0.37 0.46
N ASP A 208 -23.23 0.47 1.78
CA ASP A 208 -23.47 -0.66 2.69
C ASP A 208 -24.90 -0.68 3.27
N GLY A 209 -25.60 0.46 3.25
CA GLY A 209 -26.90 0.63 3.89
C GLY A 209 -26.84 0.86 5.41
N TYR A 210 -25.65 0.99 5.98
CA TYR A 210 -25.39 1.19 7.41
C TYR A 210 -24.57 2.45 7.65
N ALA A 211 -24.85 3.15 8.74
CA ALA A 211 -24.20 4.42 9.06
C ALA A 211 -22.67 4.30 9.20
N ALA A 212 -21.94 5.21 8.55
CA ALA A 212 -20.54 5.48 8.79
C ALA A 212 -20.37 6.88 9.39
N HIS A 213 -19.33 7.05 10.21
CA HIS A 213 -19.11 8.30 10.93
C HIS A 213 -17.77 8.93 10.55
N PRO A 214 -17.72 10.25 10.22
CA PRO A 214 -16.49 10.92 9.82
C PRO A 214 -15.35 10.83 10.84
N GLN A 215 -15.70 10.65 12.13
CA GLN A 215 -14.74 10.48 13.22
C GLN A 215 -13.95 9.17 13.12
N ASN A 216 -14.54 8.15 12.48
CA ASN A 216 -13.94 6.84 12.30
C ASN A 216 -13.10 6.77 11.00
N ILE A 217 -13.15 7.80 10.15
CA ILE A 217 -12.44 7.84 8.87
C ILE A 217 -11.09 8.52 9.04
N PHE A 218 -10.04 7.83 8.62
CA PHE A 218 -8.69 8.38 8.47
C PHE A 218 -8.34 8.39 6.98
N LEU A 219 -8.09 9.57 6.43
CA LEU A 219 -7.48 9.67 5.11
C LEU A 219 -6.00 9.29 5.22
N THR A 220 -5.45 8.65 4.20
CA THR A 220 -4.08 8.13 4.22
C THR A 220 -3.38 8.36 2.88
N SER A 221 -2.05 8.32 2.89
CA SER A 221 -1.24 8.39 1.68
C SER A 221 -1.20 7.03 0.96
N GLY A 222 -2.38 6.57 0.52
CA GLY A 222 -2.65 5.22 0.02
C GLY A 222 -2.90 4.22 1.15
N ALA A 223 -3.47 3.04 0.81
CA ALA A 223 -3.78 1.98 1.78
C ALA A 223 -2.54 1.48 2.53
N SER A 224 -1.36 1.51 1.92
CA SER A 224 -0.11 1.06 2.57
C SER A 224 0.22 1.83 3.85
N SER A 225 -0.09 3.12 3.93
CA SER A 225 0.10 3.90 5.17
C SER A 225 -0.88 3.47 6.26
N ALA A 226 -2.13 3.14 5.90
CA ALA A 226 -3.11 2.59 6.85
C ALA A 226 -2.64 1.24 7.41
N VAL A 227 -2.19 0.32 6.55
CA VAL A 227 -1.60 -0.97 6.95
C VAL A 227 -0.44 -0.75 7.91
N SER A 228 0.48 0.16 7.58
CA SER A 228 1.63 0.47 8.43
C SER A 228 1.20 0.95 9.83
N TYR A 229 0.21 1.84 9.94
CA TYR A 229 -0.30 2.30 11.24
C TYR A 229 -0.91 1.17 12.05
N LEU A 230 -1.74 0.33 11.43
CA LEU A 230 -2.41 -0.79 12.10
C LEU A 230 -1.41 -1.83 12.59
N ILE A 231 -0.49 -2.28 11.73
CA ILE A 231 0.54 -3.26 12.11
C ILE A 231 1.41 -2.70 13.24
N GLN A 232 1.85 -1.43 13.14
CA GLN A 232 2.69 -0.81 14.17
C GLN A 232 1.99 -0.70 15.53
N VAL A 233 0.72 -0.31 15.55
CA VAL A 233 -0.05 -0.21 16.82
C VAL A 233 -0.29 -1.58 17.43
N LEU A 234 -0.56 -2.59 16.62
CA LEU A 234 -0.90 -3.93 17.09
C LEU A 234 0.34 -4.78 17.42
N SER A 235 1.52 -4.43 16.94
CA SER A 235 2.80 -5.13 17.24
C SER A 235 3.30 -4.77 18.64
N SER A 236 2.59 -5.25 19.67
CA SER A 236 2.86 -4.92 21.08
C SER A 236 4.12 -5.57 21.64
N SER A 237 4.61 -6.64 21.01
CA SER A 237 5.80 -7.40 21.39
C SER A 237 6.29 -8.27 20.22
N PRO A 238 7.49 -8.87 20.31
CA PRO A 238 7.97 -9.84 19.32
C PRO A 238 7.08 -11.12 19.20
N ASN A 239 6.19 -11.34 20.17
CA ASN A 239 5.23 -12.43 20.15
C ASN A 239 3.85 -12.04 19.59
N ALA A 240 3.67 -10.77 19.18
CA ALA A 240 2.45 -10.36 18.50
C ALA A 240 2.32 -11.09 17.16
N GLY A 241 1.17 -11.77 16.95
CA GLY A 241 0.91 -12.58 15.77
C GLY A 241 -0.19 -11.99 14.89
N PHE A 242 -0.01 -12.11 13.58
CA PHE A 242 -0.96 -11.66 12.56
C PHE A 242 -1.28 -12.80 11.61
N LEU A 243 -2.55 -13.20 11.57
CA LEU A 243 -3.05 -14.15 10.58
C LEU A 243 -3.16 -13.45 9.22
N ILE A 244 -2.50 -13.99 8.21
CA ILE A 244 -2.46 -13.45 6.85
C ILE A 244 -2.81 -14.53 5.83
N PRO A 245 -3.56 -14.21 4.75
CA PRO A 245 -3.88 -15.21 3.73
C PRO A 245 -2.61 -15.65 2.98
N ILE A 246 -2.58 -16.89 2.53
CA ILE A 246 -1.55 -17.40 1.63
C ILE A 246 -2.25 -18.03 0.43
N PRO A 247 -1.97 -17.54 -0.81
CA PRO A 247 -1.03 -16.48 -1.17
C PRO A 247 -1.53 -15.07 -0.79
N GLN A 248 -0.60 -14.11 -0.62
CA GLN A 248 -0.91 -12.76 -0.19
C GLN A 248 -0.01 -11.69 -0.82
N TYR A 249 -0.46 -10.44 -0.78
CA TYR A 249 0.35 -9.29 -1.17
C TYR A 249 1.49 -9.07 -0.15
N PRO A 250 2.77 -9.09 -0.58
CA PRO A 250 3.94 -9.09 0.32
C PRO A 250 4.08 -7.87 1.26
N LEU A 251 3.21 -6.86 1.13
CA LEU A 251 3.16 -5.72 2.04
C LEU A 251 2.95 -6.16 3.50
N TYR A 252 2.09 -7.17 3.72
CA TYR A 252 1.75 -7.61 5.07
C TYR A 252 2.94 -8.30 5.73
N THR A 253 3.54 -9.29 5.07
CA THR A 253 4.74 -9.98 5.61
C THR A 253 5.87 -9.01 5.85
N ALA A 254 6.15 -8.09 4.92
CA ALA A 254 7.19 -7.08 5.09
C ALA A 254 6.89 -6.12 6.26
N SER A 255 5.64 -5.61 6.36
CA SER A 255 5.25 -4.70 7.45
C SER A 255 5.30 -5.37 8.82
N ILE A 256 4.91 -6.65 8.92
CA ILE A 256 4.97 -7.44 10.15
C ILE A 256 6.43 -7.66 10.57
N ALA A 257 7.29 -8.07 9.63
CA ALA A 257 8.73 -8.24 9.89
C ALA A 257 9.39 -6.94 10.36
N LEU A 258 9.13 -5.81 9.68
CA LEU A 258 9.65 -4.48 10.06
C LEU A 258 9.27 -4.07 11.50
N ASN A 259 8.17 -4.58 12.04
CA ASN A 259 7.72 -4.34 13.40
C ASN A 259 8.11 -5.47 14.38
N ASN A 260 9.01 -6.39 13.97
CA ASN A 260 9.48 -7.51 14.78
C ASN A 260 8.31 -8.34 15.36
N ALA A 261 7.30 -8.62 14.53
CA ALA A 261 6.11 -9.40 14.87
C ALA A 261 6.04 -10.67 14.00
N LYS A 262 5.11 -11.59 14.29
CA LYS A 262 5.01 -12.91 13.67
C LYS A 262 3.93 -12.97 12.59
N PRO A 263 4.26 -13.22 11.32
CA PRO A 263 3.28 -13.56 10.31
C PRO A 263 2.86 -15.04 10.46
N ILE A 264 1.57 -15.30 10.47
CA ILE A 264 0.98 -16.64 10.57
C ILE A 264 0.11 -16.85 9.34
N GLY A 265 0.59 -17.65 8.39
CA GLY A 265 -0.11 -17.90 7.13
C GLY A 265 -1.27 -18.86 7.29
N TYR A 266 -2.47 -18.49 6.82
CA TYR A 266 -3.55 -19.42 6.56
C TYR A 266 -3.71 -19.59 5.05
N PHE A 267 -3.81 -20.85 4.58
CA PHE A 267 -3.89 -21.13 3.16
C PHE A 267 -5.31 -20.94 2.62
N LEU A 268 -5.40 -20.23 1.49
CA LEU A 268 -6.63 -20.18 0.70
C LEU A 268 -6.76 -21.46 -0.12
N ASP A 269 -7.96 -21.96 -0.27
CA ASP A 269 -8.25 -23.19 -1.01
C ASP A 269 -8.38 -22.93 -2.51
N GLU A 270 -7.36 -23.31 -3.29
CA GLU A 270 -7.31 -23.11 -4.74
C GLU A 270 -8.43 -23.87 -5.46
N ASP A 271 -8.76 -25.08 -5.01
CA ASP A 271 -9.79 -25.93 -5.63
C ASP A 271 -11.20 -25.39 -5.39
N SER A 272 -11.39 -24.65 -4.30
CA SER A 272 -12.62 -23.92 -3.95
C SER A 272 -12.55 -22.45 -4.33
N HIS A 273 -11.91 -22.12 -5.44
CA HIS A 273 -11.77 -20.74 -5.96
C HIS A 273 -11.13 -19.74 -4.99
N TRP A 274 -10.12 -20.17 -4.25
CA TRP A 274 -9.40 -19.38 -3.27
C TRP A 274 -10.25 -18.88 -2.10
N SER A 275 -11.26 -19.68 -1.70
CA SER A 275 -12.05 -19.43 -0.51
C SER A 275 -11.23 -19.63 0.77
N THR A 276 -11.75 -19.14 1.89
CA THR A 276 -11.16 -19.40 3.22
C THR A 276 -11.61 -20.74 3.79
N ASP A 277 -10.73 -21.40 4.56
CA ASP A 277 -11.09 -22.57 5.38
C ASP A 277 -11.18 -22.15 6.85
N PRO A 278 -12.41 -21.95 7.39
CA PRO A 278 -12.60 -21.55 8.78
C PRO A 278 -12.09 -22.57 9.80
N VAL A 279 -12.07 -23.86 9.46
CA VAL A 279 -11.57 -24.93 10.34
C VAL A 279 -10.05 -24.84 10.45
N GLN A 280 -9.37 -24.63 9.31
CA GLN A 280 -7.92 -24.41 9.29
C GLN A 280 -7.54 -23.18 10.12
N ILE A 281 -8.28 -22.06 9.96
CA ILE A 281 -7.98 -20.80 10.66
C ILE A 281 -8.11 -21.00 12.18
N ARG A 282 -9.19 -21.62 12.66
CA ARG A 282 -9.38 -21.91 14.09
C ARG A 282 -8.27 -22.80 14.66
N ARG A 283 -7.91 -23.87 13.92
CA ARG A 283 -6.78 -24.72 14.31
C ARG A 283 -5.47 -23.95 14.45
N LEU A 284 -5.14 -23.09 13.47
CA LEU A 284 -3.95 -22.23 13.52
C LEU A 284 -3.96 -21.28 14.71
N ILE A 285 -5.12 -20.73 15.06
CA ILE A 285 -5.29 -19.89 16.24
C ILE A 285 -4.97 -20.66 17.51
N ASP A 286 -5.54 -21.85 17.68
CA ASP A 286 -5.33 -22.68 18.89
C ASP A 286 -3.88 -23.13 19.02
N GLU A 287 -3.26 -23.60 17.93
CA GLU A 287 -1.85 -24.01 17.89
C GLU A 287 -0.91 -22.86 18.26
N ASN A 288 -1.12 -21.67 17.70
CA ASN A 288 -0.27 -20.51 17.96
C ASN A 288 -0.46 -19.95 19.38
N LYS A 289 -1.69 -19.93 19.90
CA LYS A 289 -1.97 -19.56 21.30
C LYS A 289 -1.29 -20.52 22.28
N ALA A 290 -1.34 -21.83 22.01
CA ALA A 290 -0.65 -22.83 22.81
C ALA A 290 0.88 -22.63 22.82
N ASN A 291 1.45 -22.10 21.73
CA ASN A 291 2.87 -21.76 21.59
C ASN A 291 3.22 -20.36 22.11
N GLY A 292 2.32 -19.69 22.83
CA GLY A 292 2.57 -18.38 23.46
C GLY A 292 2.55 -17.20 22.50
N VAL A 293 1.99 -17.36 21.30
CA VAL A 293 1.78 -16.26 20.36
C VAL A 293 0.57 -15.43 20.79
N ASP A 294 0.76 -14.13 20.88
CA ASP A 294 -0.29 -13.16 21.20
C ASP A 294 -0.95 -12.68 19.89
N LEU A 295 -1.97 -13.41 19.44
CA LEU A 295 -2.67 -13.13 18.19
C LEU A 295 -3.44 -11.82 18.27
N LYS A 296 -3.18 -10.90 17.34
CA LYS A 296 -3.73 -9.53 17.32
C LYS A 296 -4.75 -9.29 16.23
N ALA A 297 -4.49 -9.80 15.03
CA ALA A 297 -5.34 -9.49 13.88
C ALA A 297 -5.43 -10.64 12.89
N LEU A 298 -6.52 -10.62 12.13
CA LEU A 298 -6.77 -11.42 10.95
C LEU A 298 -6.91 -10.49 9.75
N VAL A 299 -6.03 -10.66 8.78
CA VAL A 299 -6.00 -9.87 7.54
C VAL A 299 -6.79 -10.59 6.45
N VAL A 300 -7.62 -9.84 5.73
CA VAL A 300 -8.40 -10.32 4.59
C VAL A 300 -8.19 -9.37 3.42
N ILE A 301 -7.93 -9.91 2.22
CA ILE A 301 -7.78 -9.13 0.99
C ILE A 301 -8.93 -9.51 0.05
N ASN A 302 -9.88 -8.59 -0.17
CA ASN A 302 -11.09 -8.87 -0.94
C ASN A 302 -11.51 -7.66 -1.83
N PRO A 303 -11.49 -7.80 -3.16
CA PRO A 303 -10.99 -8.92 -3.98
C PRO A 303 -9.50 -9.24 -3.81
N GLY A 304 -9.13 -10.52 -4.02
CA GLY A 304 -7.82 -11.07 -3.69
C GLY A 304 -6.66 -10.59 -4.57
N ASN A 305 -5.52 -10.32 -3.97
CA ASN A 305 -4.23 -10.17 -4.62
C ASN A 305 -3.26 -11.19 -3.99
N PRO A 306 -2.82 -12.22 -4.74
CA PRO A 306 -2.75 -12.31 -6.21
C PRO A 306 -3.91 -13.05 -6.91
N THR A 307 -4.87 -13.62 -6.20
CA THR A 307 -5.78 -14.65 -6.72
C THR A 307 -6.89 -14.16 -7.64
N GLY A 308 -7.32 -12.89 -7.48
CA GLY A 308 -8.47 -12.33 -8.21
C GLY A 308 -9.84 -12.88 -7.73
N ALA A 309 -9.87 -13.62 -6.64
CA ALA A 309 -11.10 -14.17 -6.06
C ALA A 309 -11.89 -13.10 -5.27
N ILE A 310 -13.20 -13.32 -5.17
CA ILE A 310 -14.11 -12.49 -4.37
C ILE A 310 -14.77 -13.38 -3.31
N LEU A 311 -14.69 -12.96 -2.06
CA LEU A 311 -15.34 -13.66 -0.95
C LEU A 311 -16.85 -13.51 -1.02
N THR A 312 -17.57 -14.60 -0.72
CA THR A 312 -19.03 -14.57 -0.55
C THR A 312 -19.42 -13.95 0.79
N GLU A 313 -20.70 -13.54 0.93
CA GLU A 313 -21.23 -13.08 2.23
C GLU A 313 -21.06 -14.14 3.32
N LYS A 314 -21.13 -15.41 2.95
CA LYS A 314 -20.92 -16.54 3.88
C LYS A 314 -19.46 -16.58 4.37
N ASP A 315 -18.48 -16.54 3.45
CA ASP A 315 -17.05 -16.53 3.81
C ASP A 315 -16.72 -15.35 4.74
N ILE A 316 -17.28 -14.19 4.43
CA ILE A 316 -17.09 -12.97 5.24
C ILE A 316 -17.71 -13.13 6.64
N ALA A 317 -18.92 -13.72 6.75
CA ALA A 317 -19.57 -13.97 8.03
C ALA A 317 -18.73 -14.94 8.89
N GLU A 318 -18.25 -16.04 8.32
CA GLU A 318 -17.41 -17.03 9.02
C GLU A 318 -16.09 -16.41 9.52
N ILE A 319 -15.49 -15.48 8.77
CA ILE A 319 -14.31 -14.72 9.19
C ILE A 319 -14.65 -13.80 10.38
N ILE A 320 -15.79 -13.14 10.35
CA ILE A 320 -16.25 -12.27 11.45
C ILE A 320 -16.55 -13.08 12.70
N ASP A 321 -17.14 -14.28 12.56
CA ASP A 321 -17.36 -15.22 13.67
C ASP A 321 -16.04 -15.57 14.36
N ILE A 322 -15.01 -15.94 13.58
CA ILE A 322 -13.67 -16.23 14.12
C ILE A 322 -13.10 -15.03 14.86
N ALA A 323 -13.27 -13.83 14.33
CA ALA A 323 -12.76 -12.62 14.98
C ALA A 323 -13.51 -12.32 16.30
N ALA A 324 -14.83 -12.55 16.34
CA ALA A 324 -15.65 -12.42 17.54
C ALA A 324 -15.27 -13.46 18.61
N GLU A 325 -15.09 -14.73 18.20
CA GLU A 325 -14.70 -15.84 19.08
C GLU A 325 -13.33 -15.63 19.75
N HIS A 326 -12.38 -15.05 19.02
CA HIS A 326 -10.98 -14.99 19.45
C HIS A 326 -10.49 -13.59 19.81
N GLY A 327 -11.33 -12.56 19.68
CA GLY A 327 -10.99 -11.16 19.99
C GLY A 327 -9.95 -10.57 19.04
N LEU A 328 -9.99 -10.95 17.76
CA LEU A 328 -9.04 -10.49 16.74
C LEU A 328 -9.52 -9.20 16.06
N VAL A 329 -8.60 -8.28 15.79
CA VAL A 329 -8.87 -7.15 14.91
C VAL A 329 -8.95 -7.65 13.46
N LEU A 330 -10.04 -7.31 12.76
CA LEU A 330 -10.16 -7.56 11.33
C LEU A 330 -9.51 -6.42 10.55
N ILE A 331 -8.60 -6.74 9.62
CA ILE A 331 -8.05 -5.79 8.66
C ILE A 331 -8.53 -6.21 7.28
N ALA A 332 -9.53 -5.48 6.75
CA ALA A 332 -10.12 -5.73 5.45
C ALA A 332 -9.48 -4.82 4.39
N ASP A 333 -8.58 -5.39 3.58
CA ASP A 333 -7.97 -4.72 2.43
C ASP A 333 -8.92 -4.85 1.22
N GLU A 334 -9.72 -3.80 1.01
CA GLU A 334 -10.78 -3.74 0.01
C GLU A 334 -10.41 -2.80 -1.15
N VAL A 335 -9.10 -2.64 -1.44
CA VAL A 335 -8.62 -1.70 -2.47
C VAL A 335 -9.09 -2.02 -3.89
N TYR A 336 -9.54 -3.25 -4.14
CA TYR A 336 -10.06 -3.70 -5.44
C TYR A 336 -11.58 -3.74 -5.52
N GLN A 337 -12.33 -3.11 -4.61
CA GLN A 337 -13.79 -3.15 -4.54
C GLN A 337 -14.50 -2.67 -5.82
N GLU A 338 -13.82 -1.86 -6.65
CA GLU A 338 -14.31 -1.41 -7.96
C GLU A 338 -13.88 -2.31 -9.13
N ASN A 339 -12.92 -3.20 -8.92
CA ASN A 339 -12.46 -4.16 -9.92
C ASN A 339 -13.21 -5.48 -9.73
N VAL A 340 -14.46 -5.52 -10.13
CA VAL A 340 -15.34 -6.69 -10.06
C VAL A 340 -15.82 -7.03 -11.46
N PHE A 341 -15.53 -8.24 -11.93
CA PHE A 341 -15.87 -8.72 -13.26
C PHE A 341 -17.00 -9.75 -13.22
N GLU A 342 -17.18 -10.42 -12.09
CA GLU A 342 -18.21 -11.43 -11.89
C GLU A 342 -18.79 -11.33 -10.48
N GLY A 343 -20.12 -11.39 -10.38
CA GLY A 343 -20.81 -11.24 -9.10
C GLY A 343 -20.92 -9.78 -8.62
N LYS A 344 -20.84 -9.58 -7.32
CA LYS A 344 -20.90 -8.25 -6.68
C LYS A 344 -19.91 -8.20 -5.51
N PHE A 345 -19.26 -7.06 -5.35
CA PHE A 345 -18.51 -6.79 -4.15
C PHE A 345 -19.45 -6.61 -2.95
N VAL A 346 -19.13 -7.29 -1.86
CA VAL A 346 -19.76 -7.10 -0.56
C VAL A 346 -18.70 -6.72 0.44
N SER A 347 -18.86 -5.58 1.10
CA SER A 347 -17.89 -5.11 2.08
C SER A 347 -17.98 -5.91 3.38
N MET A 348 -16.85 -6.10 4.05
CA MET A 348 -16.83 -6.73 5.37
C MET A 348 -17.65 -5.94 6.39
N LYS A 349 -17.65 -4.61 6.28
CA LYS A 349 -18.47 -3.76 7.14
C LYS A 349 -19.96 -4.03 7.00
N LYS A 350 -20.47 -4.24 5.77
CA LYS A 350 -21.89 -4.54 5.56
C LYS A 350 -22.30 -5.83 6.29
N VAL A 351 -21.53 -6.90 6.10
CA VAL A 351 -21.83 -8.20 6.74
C VAL A 351 -21.68 -8.08 8.26
N TYR A 352 -20.65 -7.41 8.75
CA TYR A 352 -20.48 -7.13 10.18
C TYR A 352 -21.71 -6.39 10.76
N ALA A 353 -22.20 -5.36 10.08
CA ALA A 353 -23.35 -4.60 10.57
C ALA A 353 -24.64 -5.46 10.58
N GLN A 354 -24.84 -6.33 9.61
CA GLN A 354 -25.95 -7.28 9.58
C GLN A 354 -25.88 -8.29 10.75
N LEU A 355 -24.69 -8.81 11.03
CA LEU A 355 -24.47 -9.73 12.15
C LEU A 355 -24.67 -9.02 13.48
N LEU A 356 -24.14 -7.80 13.64
CA LEU A 356 -24.32 -6.99 14.84
C LEU A 356 -25.78 -6.62 15.09
N GLU A 357 -26.56 -6.33 14.05
CA GLU A 357 -27.99 -6.05 14.18
C GLU A 357 -28.77 -7.30 14.63
N LYS A 358 -28.37 -8.48 14.13
CA LYS A 358 -29.00 -9.77 14.44
C LYS A 358 -28.66 -10.29 15.85
N ASP A 359 -27.40 -10.16 16.26
CA ASP A 359 -26.91 -10.61 17.57
C ASP A 359 -25.87 -9.63 18.13
N PRO A 360 -26.33 -8.52 18.77
CA PRO A 360 -25.44 -7.51 19.34
C PRO A 360 -24.50 -8.06 20.41
N GLU A 361 -24.92 -9.05 21.19
CA GLU A 361 -24.11 -9.57 22.30
C GLU A 361 -22.86 -10.28 21.79
N THR A 362 -22.95 -11.02 20.71
CA THR A 362 -21.82 -11.72 20.10
C THR A 362 -20.87 -10.76 19.38
N TYR A 363 -21.39 -9.75 18.64
CA TYR A 363 -20.56 -8.98 17.71
C TYR A 363 -20.17 -7.57 18.18
N LYS A 364 -20.71 -7.06 19.31
CA LYS A 364 -20.45 -5.68 19.80
C LYS A 364 -18.98 -5.36 20.08
N HIS A 365 -18.13 -6.36 20.27
CA HIS A 365 -16.70 -6.21 20.56
C HIS A 365 -15.79 -6.42 19.36
N VAL A 366 -16.34 -6.79 18.20
CA VAL A 366 -15.55 -6.94 16.97
C VAL A 366 -15.00 -5.59 16.54
N GLN A 367 -13.71 -5.55 16.21
CA GLN A 367 -13.00 -4.39 15.73
C GLN A 367 -12.62 -4.59 14.27
N LEU A 368 -13.05 -3.68 13.39
CA LEU A 368 -12.84 -3.77 11.95
C LEU A 368 -12.16 -2.51 11.42
N ALA A 369 -11.05 -2.68 10.69
CA ALA A 369 -10.41 -1.66 9.89
C ALA A 369 -10.61 -1.97 8.40
N SER A 370 -11.44 -1.22 7.69
CA SER A 370 -11.66 -1.35 6.25
C SER A 370 -10.81 -0.35 5.48
N LEU A 371 -10.08 -0.81 4.45
CA LEU A 371 -9.10 -0.02 3.70
C LEU A 371 -9.53 0.16 2.24
N HIS A 372 -9.35 1.37 1.69
CA HIS A 372 -9.53 1.64 0.28
C HIS A 372 -8.53 2.67 -0.24
N SER A 373 -8.34 2.75 -1.57
CA SER A 373 -7.40 3.71 -2.18
C SER A 373 -7.77 4.07 -3.63
N THR A 374 -7.27 5.21 -4.09
CA THR A 374 -7.35 5.65 -5.49
C THR A 374 -6.36 4.95 -6.41
N SER A 375 -5.52 4.06 -5.86
CA SER A 375 -4.45 3.39 -6.63
C SER A 375 -4.98 2.31 -7.58
N LYS A 376 -6.16 1.79 -7.31
CA LYS A 376 -6.78 0.67 -8.02
C LYS A 376 -8.13 1.10 -8.59
N GLY A 377 -8.97 0.15 -8.95
CA GLY A 377 -10.23 0.45 -9.59
C GLY A 377 -10.04 1.04 -11.00
N VAL A 378 -11.03 1.74 -11.46
CA VAL A 378 -10.96 2.53 -12.70
C VAL A 378 -10.12 3.80 -12.52
N SER A 379 -9.90 4.22 -11.28
CA SER A 379 -9.08 5.39 -10.93
C SER A 379 -7.63 5.24 -11.38
N GLY A 380 -6.97 4.16 -11.00
CA GLY A 380 -5.59 3.84 -11.40
C GLY A 380 -4.53 4.89 -11.01
N GLU A 381 -4.78 5.73 -9.99
CA GLU A 381 -3.94 6.87 -9.60
C GLU A 381 -2.88 6.49 -8.56
N CYS A 382 -2.11 5.43 -8.86
CA CYS A 382 -1.12 4.85 -7.93
C CYS A 382 -0.10 5.86 -7.38
N GLY A 383 0.35 6.80 -8.22
CA GLY A 383 1.37 7.80 -7.90
C GLY A 383 0.87 8.98 -7.07
N GLN A 384 -0.43 9.23 -7.05
CA GLN A 384 -1.04 10.37 -6.34
C GLN A 384 -1.26 10.13 -4.84
N ARG A 385 -1.13 8.88 -4.40
CA ARG A 385 -1.13 8.49 -2.99
C ARG A 385 -2.39 8.87 -2.20
N GLY A 386 -3.57 8.63 -2.75
CA GLY A 386 -4.85 8.80 -2.06
C GLY A 386 -5.37 7.48 -1.47
N GLY A 387 -5.95 7.52 -0.28
CA GLY A 387 -6.61 6.39 0.36
C GLY A 387 -7.29 6.76 1.66
N TYR A 388 -8.01 5.81 2.24
CA TYR A 388 -8.63 5.95 3.55
C TYR A 388 -8.75 4.61 4.27
N MET A 389 -8.92 4.67 5.58
CA MET A 389 -9.39 3.57 6.41
C MET A 389 -10.60 4.02 7.24
N GLU A 390 -11.55 3.12 7.45
CA GLU A 390 -12.62 3.26 8.44
C GLU A 390 -12.34 2.34 9.62
N LEU A 391 -12.42 2.86 10.84
CA LEU A 391 -12.22 2.12 12.09
C LEU A 391 -13.57 1.93 12.79
N VAL A 392 -14.10 0.72 12.79
CA VAL A 392 -15.38 0.36 13.42
C VAL A 392 -15.11 -0.49 14.66
N GLY A 393 -15.81 -0.22 15.76
CA GLY A 393 -15.65 -0.97 17.03
C GLY A 393 -14.42 -0.59 17.86
N PHE A 394 -13.54 0.28 17.38
CA PHE A 394 -12.37 0.74 18.14
C PHE A 394 -12.76 1.76 19.23
N SER A 395 -12.20 1.61 20.42
CA SER A 395 -12.38 2.61 21.48
C SER A 395 -11.75 3.97 21.11
N GLN A 396 -12.19 5.04 21.76
CA GLN A 396 -11.63 6.38 21.51
C GLN A 396 -10.13 6.41 21.80
N GLU A 397 -9.68 5.76 22.88
CA GLU A 397 -8.29 5.73 23.31
C GLU A 397 -7.39 5.08 22.23
N VAL A 398 -7.84 3.98 21.60
CA VAL A 398 -7.11 3.33 20.51
C VAL A 398 -7.06 4.21 19.27
N ARG A 399 -8.18 4.86 18.92
CA ARG A 399 -8.21 5.83 17.80
C ARG A 399 -7.27 7.00 18.04
N ASP A 400 -7.15 7.49 19.29
CA ASP A 400 -6.23 8.58 19.65
C ASP A 400 -4.76 8.15 19.49
N ILE A 401 -4.41 6.89 19.75
CA ILE A 401 -3.06 6.37 19.48
C ILE A 401 -2.80 6.29 17.98
N ILE A 402 -3.76 5.81 17.18
CA ILE A 402 -3.64 5.79 15.71
C ILE A 402 -3.53 7.22 15.17
N PHE A 403 -4.32 8.16 15.71
CA PHE A 403 -4.22 9.58 15.37
C PHE A 403 -2.85 10.18 15.71
N LYS A 404 -2.26 9.78 16.83
CA LYS A 404 -0.89 10.18 17.21
C LYS A 404 0.13 9.71 16.18
N LEU A 405 0.05 8.46 15.69
CA LEU A 405 0.90 7.96 14.62
C LEU A 405 0.71 8.73 13.31
N ALA A 406 -0.55 8.97 12.91
CA ALA A 406 -0.85 9.78 11.74
C ALA A 406 -0.27 11.20 11.85
N SER A 407 -0.28 11.78 13.08
CA SER A 407 0.25 13.11 13.35
C SER A 407 1.78 13.22 13.26
N ILE A 408 2.50 12.12 13.46
CA ILE A 408 3.96 12.06 13.25
C ILE A 408 4.30 12.32 11.77
N ASN A 409 3.44 11.85 10.86
CA ASN A 409 3.56 12.10 9.41
C ASN A 409 2.91 13.43 8.97
N LEU A 410 2.50 14.29 9.90
CA LEU A 410 1.85 15.59 9.74
C LEU A 410 0.45 15.46 9.12
N CYS A 411 0.31 15.13 7.85
CA CYS A 411 -0.97 14.91 7.20
C CYS A 411 -0.82 13.98 5.97
N PRO A 412 -1.91 13.36 5.50
CA PRO A 412 -1.91 12.68 4.21
C PRO A 412 -1.68 13.67 3.06
N VAL A 413 -1.20 13.17 1.92
CA VAL A 413 -0.99 13.96 0.70
C VAL A 413 -2.27 14.68 0.30
N VAL A 414 -2.27 16.02 0.24
CA VAL A 414 -3.50 16.83 0.05
C VAL A 414 -4.13 16.60 -1.32
N SER A 415 -3.33 16.46 -2.40
CA SER A 415 -3.85 16.07 -3.72
C SER A 415 -4.44 14.66 -3.73
N GLY A 416 -3.86 13.74 -2.95
CA GLY A 416 -4.41 12.40 -2.74
C GLY A 416 -5.76 12.41 -2.02
N GLN A 417 -5.94 13.31 -1.03
CA GLN A 417 -7.24 13.50 -0.36
C GLN A 417 -8.29 14.05 -1.33
N ALA A 418 -7.91 15.01 -2.18
CA ALA A 418 -8.79 15.53 -3.23
C ALA A 418 -9.20 14.42 -4.22
N LEU A 419 -8.27 13.55 -4.60
CA LEU A 419 -8.59 12.37 -5.43
C LEU A 419 -9.55 11.40 -4.75
N VAL A 420 -9.40 11.15 -3.45
CA VAL A 420 -10.38 10.35 -2.70
C VAL A 420 -11.77 10.97 -2.82
N GLU A 421 -11.92 12.28 -2.63
CA GLU A 421 -13.20 12.98 -2.80
C GLU A 421 -13.76 12.80 -4.22
N LEU A 422 -12.91 12.93 -5.25
CA LEU A 422 -13.33 12.81 -6.65
C LEU A 422 -13.75 11.38 -7.03
N MET A 423 -13.11 10.38 -6.43
CA MET A 423 -13.41 8.95 -6.63
C MET A 423 -14.77 8.58 -6.03
N ILE A 424 -15.00 8.95 -4.76
CA ILE A 424 -16.22 8.55 -4.04
C ILE A 424 -17.43 9.44 -4.31
N ASN A 425 -17.21 10.60 -4.92
CA ASN A 425 -18.25 11.55 -5.27
C ASN A 425 -18.06 12.03 -6.72
N PRO A 426 -18.20 11.10 -7.69
CA PRO A 426 -18.02 11.41 -9.12
C PRO A 426 -19.13 12.34 -9.66
N PRO A 427 -19.01 12.79 -10.91
CA PRO A 427 -20.09 13.52 -11.59
C PRO A 427 -21.39 12.71 -11.60
N LYS A 428 -22.51 13.41 -11.43
CA LYS A 428 -23.84 12.80 -11.42
C LYS A 428 -24.56 13.03 -12.74
N GLU A 429 -25.54 12.20 -13.01
CA GLU A 429 -26.40 12.37 -14.17
C GLU A 429 -26.97 13.79 -14.26
N GLY A 430 -26.83 14.41 -15.43
CA GLY A 430 -27.18 15.80 -15.68
C GLY A 430 -26.08 16.82 -15.43
N GLU A 431 -24.97 16.45 -14.80
CA GLU A 431 -23.77 17.29 -14.68
C GLU A 431 -22.94 17.25 -15.99
N PRO A 432 -22.32 18.37 -16.42
CA PRO A 432 -21.62 18.46 -17.70
C PRO A 432 -20.51 17.43 -17.92
N SER A 433 -19.83 16.98 -16.87
CA SER A 433 -18.74 15.99 -16.96
C SER A 433 -19.23 14.54 -16.93
N TYR A 434 -20.52 14.28 -16.67
CA TYR A 434 -21.04 12.94 -16.42
C TYR A 434 -20.85 11.98 -17.60
N GLU A 435 -21.26 12.38 -18.80
CA GLU A 435 -21.18 11.50 -19.98
C GLU A 435 -19.73 11.09 -20.31
N LEU A 436 -18.79 12.05 -20.23
CA LEU A 436 -17.38 11.76 -20.47
C LEU A 436 -16.83 10.83 -19.39
N TYR A 437 -17.14 11.10 -18.13
CA TYR A 437 -16.72 10.25 -16.99
C TYR A 437 -17.23 8.81 -17.14
N GLN A 438 -18.51 8.65 -17.48
CA GLN A 438 -19.10 7.32 -17.71
C GLN A 438 -18.43 6.60 -18.89
N LYS A 439 -18.20 7.29 -20.00
CA LYS A 439 -17.51 6.72 -21.16
C LYS A 439 -16.10 6.24 -20.82
N GLU A 440 -15.33 7.06 -20.09
CA GLU A 440 -13.96 6.72 -19.69
C GLU A 440 -13.92 5.54 -18.70
N THR A 441 -14.76 5.56 -17.68
CA THR A 441 -14.79 4.50 -16.65
C THR A 441 -15.30 3.17 -17.19
N THR A 442 -16.37 3.17 -17.99
CA THR A 442 -16.90 1.98 -18.63
C THR A 442 -15.89 1.41 -19.63
N GLY A 443 -15.24 2.28 -20.42
CA GLY A 443 -14.21 1.85 -21.37
C GLY A 443 -13.04 1.15 -20.68
N ILE A 444 -12.53 1.70 -19.58
CA ILE A 444 -11.46 1.09 -18.78
C ILE A 444 -11.91 -0.27 -18.23
N HIS A 445 -13.11 -0.35 -17.64
CA HIS A 445 -13.65 -1.60 -17.08
C HIS A 445 -13.79 -2.70 -18.13
N ASP A 446 -14.41 -2.38 -19.27
CA ASP A 446 -14.65 -3.32 -20.36
C ASP A 446 -13.35 -3.84 -20.97
N ASP A 447 -12.36 -2.96 -21.15
CA ASP A 447 -11.04 -3.33 -21.64
C ASP A 447 -10.30 -4.27 -20.66
N LEU A 448 -10.39 -4.02 -19.35
CA LEU A 448 -9.81 -4.88 -18.32
C LEU A 448 -10.48 -6.26 -18.33
N MET A 449 -11.81 -6.30 -18.36
CA MET A 449 -12.57 -7.56 -18.39
C MET A 449 -12.26 -8.38 -19.65
N LYS A 450 -12.15 -7.74 -20.81
CA LYS A 450 -11.78 -8.40 -22.09
C LYS A 450 -10.38 -9.01 -22.01
N ARG A 451 -9.38 -8.25 -21.51
CA ARG A 451 -7.99 -8.74 -21.36
C ARG A 451 -7.89 -9.84 -20.32
N ALA A 452 -8.58 -9.72 -19.19
CA ALA A 452 -8.64 -10.76 -18.16
C ALA A 452 -9.20 -12.09 -18.74
N SER A 453 -10.32 -12.01 -19.49
CA SER A 453 -10.94 -13.17 -20.12
C SER A 453 -10.01 -13.84 -21.16
N LEU A 454 -9.31 -13.04 -21.97
CA LEU A 454 -8.40 -13.57 -22.98
C LEU A 454 -7.21 -14.28 -22.34
N LEU A 455 -6.53 -13.66 -21.38
CA LEU A 455 -5.38 -14.23 -20.69
C LEU A 455 -5.77 -15.52 -19.92
N TYR A 456 -6.92 -15.51 -19.25
CA TYR A 456 -7.46 -16.69 -18.58
C TYR A 456 -7.65 -17.87 -19.56
N LYS A 457 -8.30 -17.62 -20.72
CA LYS A 457 -8.51 -18.65 -21.74
C LYS A 457 -7.18 -19.20 -22.27
N SER A 458 -6.18 -18.33 -22.45
CA SER A 458 -4.84 -18.75 -22.88
C SER A 458 -4.19 -19.65 -21.85
N PHE A 459 -4.23 -19.32 -20.57
CA PHE A 459 -3.68 -20.20 -19.52
C PHE A 459 -4.41 -21.54 -19.43
N CYS A 460 -5.74 -21.57 -19.56
CA CYS A 460 -6.49 -22.82 -19.57
C CYS A 460 -6.19 -23.72 -20.79
N ALA A 461 -5.63 -23.15 -21.86
CA ALA A 461 -5.22 -23.91 -23.05
C ALA A 461 -3.75 -24.37 -23.03
N MET A 462 -2.92 -23.83 -22.12
CA MET A 462 -1.51 -24.22 -21.98
C MET A 462 -1.36 -25.58 -21.30
N THR A 463 -0.41 -26.38 -21.74
CA THR A 463 -0.10 -27.70 -21.20
C THR A 463 0.34 -27.60 -19.72
N ASP A 464 -0.24 -28.41 -18.84
CA ASP A 464 0.09 -28.48 -17.41
C ASP A 464 -0.05 -27.15 -16.65
N VAL A 465 -0.96 -26.28 -17.10
CA VAL A 465 -1.35 -25.04 -16.41
C VAL A 465 -2.80 -25.15 -15.95
N GLN A 466 -3.05 -24.80 -14.70
CA GLN A 466 -4.39 -24.64 -14.14
C GLN A 466 -4.57 -23.19 -13.70
N CYS A 467 -5.72 -22.59 -14.02
CA CYS A 467 -6.00 -21.22 -13.65
C CYS A 467 -7.45 -21.08 -13.21
N ASN A 468 -7.69 -20.43 -12.08
CA ASN A 468 -9.03 -20.04 -11.67
C ASN A 468 -9.46 -18.80 -12.45
N LYS A 469 -10.75 -18.73 -12.79
CA LYS A 469 -11.33 -17.59 -13.48
C LYS A 469 -11.25 -16.35 -12.58
N PRO A 470 -10.72 -15.21 -13.07
CA PRO A 470 -10.65 -14.00 -12.26
C PRO A 470 -12.06 -13.42 -12.07
N GLN A 471 -12.48 -13.28 -10.81
CA GLN A 471 -13.74 -12.63 -10.45
C GLN A 471 -13.56 -11.12 -10.26
N GLY A 472 -12.35 -10.70 -9.89
CA GLY A 472 -12.02 -9.30 -9.64
C GLY A 472 -10.52 -9.00 -9.63
N ALA A 473 -10.15 -7.88 -9.02
CA ALA A 473 -8.80 -7.32 -8.95
C ALA A 473 -8.21 -7.02 -10.34
N MET A 474 -6.93 -7.28 -10.57
CA MET A 474 -6.26 -7.06 -11.86
C MET A 474 -5.16 -8.09 -12.15
N TYR A 475 -5.29 -9.28 -11.55
CA TYR A 475 -4.28 -10.34 -11.58
C TYR A 475 -4.90 -11.70 -11.89
N LEU A 476 -4.04 -12.58 -12.43
CA LEU A 476 -4.22 -14.02 -12.47
C LEU A 476 -3.08 -14.68 -11.71
N PHE A 477 -3.39 -15.81 -11.08
CA PHE A 477 -2.45 -16.61 -10.31
C PHE A 477 -2.51 -18.08 -10.75
N PRO A 478 -2.08 -18.39 -12.01
CA PRO A 478 -2.10 -19.74 -12.53
C PRO A 478 -1.10 -20.64 -11.80
N SER A 479 -1.49 -21.90 -11.62
CA SER A 479 -0.68 -22.99 -11.10
C SER A 479 0.03 -23.69 -12.24
N LEU A 480 1.34 -23.88 -12.09
CA LEU A 480 2.19 -24.68 -12.98
C LEU A 480 2.27 -26.09 -12.38
N LYS A 481 1.68 -27.09 -13.04
CA LYS A 481 1.62 -28.48 -12.54
C LYS A 481 2.95 -29.21 -12.78
N PHE A 482 4.05 -28.59 -12.38
CA PHE A 482 5.38 -29.17 -12.45
C PHE A 482 5.62 -30.10 -11.26
N THR A 483 5.90 -31.38 -11.54
CA THR A 483 6.29 -32.34 -10.52
C THR A 483 7.69 -32.89 -10.84
N LYS A 484 8.41 -33.34 -9.82
CA LYS A 484 9.77 -33.87 -10.00
C LYS A 484 9.78 -35.12 -10.88
N GLU A 485 8.70 -35.90 -10.90
CA GLU A 485 8.51 -37.09 -11.71
C GLU A 485 8.34 -36.75 -13.20
N THR A 486 7.60 -35.67 -13.50
CA THR A 486 7.26 -35.28 -14.88
C THR A 486 8.26 -34.30 -15.48
N TYR A 487 8.97 -33.53 -14.63
CA TYR A 487 9.85 -32.42 -15.04
C TYR A 487 11.23 -32.50 -14.37
N SER A 488 11.85 -33.72 -14.26
CA SER A 488 13.14 -33.89 -13.56
C SER A 488 14.23 -32.93 -14.04
N LYS A 489 14.35 -32.71 -15.34
CA LYS A 489 15.33 -31.78 -15.94
C LYS A 489 15.11 -30.31 -15.50
N LEU A 490 13.85 -29.90 -15.32
CA LEU A 490 13.54 -28.57 -14.82
C LEU A 490 14.00 -28.41 -13.35
N PHE A 491 13.74 -29.42 -12.52
CA PHE A 491 14.16 -29.40 -11.12
C PHE A 491 15.68 -29.38 -11.01
N GLU A 492 16.40 -30.19 -11.80
CA GLU A 492 17.87 -30.18 -11.87
C GLU A 492 18.39 -28.79 -12.26
N ALA A 493 17.89 -28.21 -13.36
CA ALA A 493 18.31 -26.90 -13.84
C ALA A 493 18.00 -25.76 -12.84
N SER A 494 16.88 -25.83 -12.14
CA SER A 494 16.52 -24.85 -11.12
C SER A 494 17.39 -24.97 -9.86
N GLU A 495 17.67 -26.20 -9.40
CA GLU A 495 18.55 -26.48 -8.26
C GLU A 495 19.99 -26.01 -8.51
N GLU A 496 20.54 -26.18 -9.72
CA GLU A 496 21.87 -25.68 -10.10
C GLU A 496 22.02 -24.16 -9.93
N LEU A 497 20.95 -23.40 -10.16
CA LEU A 497 20.92 -21.95 -10.00
C LEU A 497 20.41 -21.47 -8.63
N ASN A 498 20.11 -22.41 -7.73
CA ASN A 498 19.48 -22.13 -6.43
C ASN A 498 18.19 -21.31 -6.58
N LEU A 499 17.31 -21.75 -7.50
CA LEU A 499 16.00 -21.21 -7.80
C LEU A 499 14.92 -22.28 -7.56
N THR A 500 13.69 -21.84 -7.32
CA THR A 500 12.52 -22.72 -7.41
C THR A 500 12.07 -22.88 -8.85
N PRO A 501 11.32 -23.95 -9.23
CA PRO A 501 10.83 -24.14 -10.59
C PRO A 501 10.01 -22.96 -11.15
N ASP A 502 9.23 -22.28 -10.34
CA ASP A 502 8.49 -21.08 -10.73
C ASP A 502 9.40 -19.86 -10.92
N GLU A 503 10.44 -19.69 -10.09
CA GLU A 503 11.46 -18.65 -10.30
C GLU A 503 12.25 -18.90 -11.61
N TYR A 504 12.63 -20.15 -11.86
CA TYR A 504 13.32 -20.52 -13.07
C TYR A 504 12.47 -20.25 -14.31
N TYR A 505 11.20 -20.68 -14.29
CA TYR A 505 10.24 -20.42 -15.37
C TYR A 505 10.09 -18.92 -15.65
N CYS A 506 9.88 -18.11 -14.62
CA CYS A 506 9.72 -16.66 -14.76
C CYS A 506 10.99 -15.97 -15.28
N THR A 507 12.17 -16.49 -14.93
CA THR A 507 13.46 -15.98 -15.42
C THR A 507 13.64 -16.30 -16.91
N GLU A 508 13.41 -17.56 -17.32
CA GLU A 508 13.47 -17.97 -18.71
C GLU A 508 12.46 -17.22 -19.59
N LEU A 509 11.23 -17.01 -19.08
CA LEU A 509 10.21 -16.22 -19.76
C LEU A 509 10.70 -14.79 -20.03
N LEU A 510 11.27 -14.13 -19.03
CA LEU A 510 11.79 -12.78 -19.18
C LEU A 510 12.94 -12.72 -20.20
N GLU A 511 13.94 -13.60 -20.07
CA GLU A 511 15.14 -13.58 -20.93
C GLU A 511 14.81 -13.92 -22.39
N LYS A 512 13.77 -14.73 -22.66
CA LYS A 512 13.42 -15.17 -24.02
C LYS A 512 12.34 -14.33 -24.70
N THR A 513 11.49 -13.66 -23.94
CA THR A 513 10.32 -12.95 -24.49
C THR A 513 10.18 -11.51 -24.04
N GLY A 514 10.98 -11.06 -23.06
CA GLY A 514 10.80 -9.75 -22.43
C GLY A 514 9.57 -9.64 -21.51
N ILE A 515 8.83 -10.74 -21.27
CA ILE A 515 7.65 -10.74 -20.41
C ILE A 515 8.08 -10.91 -18.95
N CYS A 516 7.85 -9.87 -18.14
CA CYS A 516 8.14 -9.86 -16.72
C CYS A 516 6.88 -10.19 -15.91
N CYS A 517 6.88 -11.32 -15.20
CA CYS A 517 5.87 -11.71 -14.21
C CYS A 517 6.52 -11.92 -12.83
N VAL A 518 5.76 -12.35 -11.82
CA VAL A 518 6.29 -12.59 -10.46
C VAL A 518 6.07 -14.06 -10.08
N PRO A 519 7.12 -14.81 -9.66
CA PRO A 519 6.97 -16.18 -9.21
C PRO A 519 6.10 -16.27 -7.95
N GLY A 520 5.38 -17.39 -7.82
CA GLY A 520 4.39 -17.59 -6.76
C GLY A 520 4.98 -17.63 -5.36
N ASN A 521 6.22 -18.13 -5.22
CA ASN A 521 6.89 -18.18 -3.91
C ASN A 521 6.99 -16.81 -3.23
N GLY A 522 7.00 -15.71 -3.99
CA GLY A 522 7.00 -14.35 -3.45
C GLY A 522 5.70 -13.91 -2.78
N PHE A 523 4.60 -14.64 -3.00
CA PHE A 523 3.29 -14.40 -2.37
C PHE A 523 3.00 -15.42 -1.26
N GLY A 524 3.86 -16.43 -1.12
CA GLY A 524 3.58 -17.65 -0.39
C GLY A 524 2.70 -18.60 -1.20
N GLN A 525 2.93 -19.89 -1.02
CA GLN A 525 2.16 -20.96 -1.67
C GLN A 525 2.29 -22.25 -0.86
N VAL A 526 1.40 -23.21 -1.10
CA VAL A 526 1.50 -24.54 -0.46
C VAL A 526 2.82 -25.17 -0.86
N PRO A 527 3.62 -25.73 0.06
CA PRO A 527 4.87 -26.39 -0.26
C PRO A 527 4.70 -27.46 -1.34
N GLY A 528 5.54 -27.43 -2.36
CA GLY A 528 5.48 -28.35 -3.50
C GLY A 528 4.52 -27.96 -4.61
N THR A 529 3.84 -26.81 -4.50
CA THR A 529 3.08 -26.20 -5.60
C THR A 529 3.85 -25.02 -6.20
N TYR A 530 3.61 -24.73 -7.47
CA TYR A 530 4.31 -23.69 -8.21
C TYR A 530 3.29 -22.81 -8.93
N HIS A 531 3.39 -21.51 -8.72
CA HIS A 531 2.48 -20.53 -9.31
C HIS A 531 3.27 -19.36 -9.89
N LEU A 532 2.58 -18.53 -10.62
CA LEU A 532 3.08 -17.18 -10.95
C LEU A 532 1.94 -16.17 -10.86
N ARG A 533 2.29 -14.93 -10.55
CA ARG A 533 1.33 -13.82 -10.64
C ARG A 533 1.61 -13.00 -11.88
N THR A 534 0.58 -12.78 -12.68
CA THR A 534 0.59 -11.83 -13.79
C THR A 534 -0.56 -10.86 -13.68
N THR A 535 -0.39 -9.65 -14.23
CA THR A 535 -1.49 -8.72 -14.45
C THR A 535 -1.94 -8.76 -15.90
N PHE A 536 -3.22 -8.50 -16.14
CA PHE A 536 -3.78 -8.31 -17.49
C PHE A 536 -3.84 -6.83 -17.91
N LEU A 537 -3.05 -5.97 -17.26
CA LEU A 537 -2.95 -4.55 -17.59
C LEU A 537 -2.18 -4.23 -18.89
N PRO A 538 -1.12 -4.97 -19.30
CA PRO A 538 -0.37 -4.62 -20.49
C PRO A 538 -1.25 -4.49 -21.73
N PRO A 539 -1.06 -3.43 -22.56
CA PRO A 539 -1.88 -3.19 -23.72
C PRO A 539 -1.61 -4.23 -24.84
N GLY A 540 -2.64 -4.44 -25.66
CA GLY A 540 -2.57 -5.40 -26.77
C GLY A 540 -2.68 -6.86 -26.30
N THR A 541 -2.58 -7.78 -27.24
CA THR A 541 -2.78 -9.24 -27.01
C THR A 541 -1.65 -10.09 -27.55
N LYS A 542 -0.77 -9.52 -28.39
CA LYS A 542 0.32 -10.26 -29.04
C LYS A 542 1.27 -10.92 -28.03
N TRP A 543 1.56 -10.26 -26.92
CA TRP A 543 2.41 -10.80 -25.86
C TRP A 543 1.84 -12.07 -25.21
N ILE A 544 0.51 -12.26 -25.24
CA ILE A 544 -0.14 -13.48 -24.74
C ILE A 544 0.15 -14.66 -25.67
N GLU A 545 0.15 -14.43 -26.97
CA GLU A 545 0.51 -15.44 -27.97
C GLU A 545 1.99 -15.82 -27.87
N GLU A 546 2.86 -14.83 -27.66
CA GLU A 546 4.30 -15.03 -27.41
C GLU A 546 4.54 -15.84 -26.14
N TRP A 547 3.79 -15.56 -25.05
CA TRP A 547 3.84 -16.35 -23.82
C TRP A 547 3.39 -17.79 -24.05
N THR A 548 2.27 -18.00 -24.75
CA THR A 548 1.76 -19.34 -25.05
C THR A 548 2.80 -20.16 -25.83
N LYS A 549 3.40 -19.57 -26.85
CA LYS A 549 4.46 -20.23 -27.64
C LYS A 549 5.67 -20.57 -26.76
N PHE A 550 6.15 -19.61 -25.98
CA PHE A 550 7.26 -19.86 -25.04
C PHE A 550 6.94 -21.02 -24.10
N HIS A 551 5.72 -21.05 -23.55
CA HIS A 551 5.31 -22.09 -22.62
C HIS A 551 5.36 -23.48 -23.23
N GLU A 552 4.82 -23.68 -24.44
CA GLU A 552 4.84 -24.97 -25.14
C GLU A 552 6.27 -25.40 -25.50
N ASP A 553 7.12 -24.47 -25.93
CA ASP A 553 8.53 -24.71 -26.15
C ASP A 553 9.25 -25.11 -24.84
N PHE A 554 8.94 -24.45 -23.74
CA PHE A 554 9.48 -24.73 -22.40
C PHE A 554 9.08 -26.14 -21.92
N VAL A 555 7.80 -26.48 -22.01
CA VAL A 555 7.27 -27.78 -21.64
C VAL A 555 7.93 -28.87 -22.51
N SER A 556 7.99 -28.68 -23.82
CA SER A 556 8.65 -29.63 -24.74
C SER A 556 10.11 -29.88 -24.38
N LYS A 557 10.82 -28.86 -23.86
CA LYS A 557 12.23 -28.98 -23.46
C LYS A 557 12.42 -29.73 -22.15
N TYR A 558 11.55 -29.51 -21.15
CA TYR A 558 11.78 -29.95 -19.78
C TYR A 558 10.89 -31.11 -19.33
N LYS A 559 9.81 -31.42 -20.03
CA LYS A 559 8.95 -32.58 -19.74
C LYS A 559 9.70 -33.86 -20.12
N ASN A 560 9.63 -34.89 -19.26
CA ASN A 560 10.33 -36.17 -19.43
C ASN A 560 9.79 -36.97 -20.62
#